data_64b32466b9ca8c139b2abd31232a9519
#
_entry.id   64b32466b9ca8c139b2abd31232a9519
#
_cell.length_a   1.000
_cell.length_b   1.000
_cell.length_c   1.000
_cell.angle_alpha   90.00
_cell.angle_beta   90.00
_cell.angle_gamma   90.00
#
_symmetry.space_group_name_H-M   'P 1'
#
loop_
_entity.id
_entity.type
_entity.pdbx_description
1 polymer ?
#
loop_
_entity_poly.entity_id
_entity_poly.type
_entity_poly.pdbx_seq_one_letter_code
_entity_poly.pdbx_strand_id
1 'polypeptide(L)'
;MKKIIGPAGLMVHGIHKNNQKPLSQGSISSKNLEKIIIKLKKRIINADDWIDKVKKKKLGKNDLCITLDDNLRSQVKYGIPILKKHNIKAFFFMYTSVYEKKNYEFEVFRYFYNTRYSSFESFFNDFLNFLMNTNYKNRINRINKNILLNYLSKYKFYSNADKYFRYLRDELFSPSEFKKLCNQFMKKKEFNYKSSKIFQKIWITKKEIKKISDYGHHVGLHSYEHNKNIYKMKYINQMHQYKKNYDDIKKITGISPESASYPFNSHNKDSKLILKKLNINHVFLARYKILVKNNFEINRLDIKEL
;
A
#
# COMPACT_ATOMS: atom_id res chain seq x y z
N MET A 1 -6.09 -21.14 8.97
CA MET A 1 -5.93 -20.38 7.70
C MET A 1 -7.27 -20.24 7.02
N LYS A 2 -7.64 -19.03 6.59
CA LYS A 2 -8.87 -18.84 5.78
C LYS A 2 -8.76 -19.65 4.48
N LYS A 3 -9.85 -20.35 4.11
CA LYS A 3 -9.90 -21.08 2.84
C LYS A 3 -9.92 -20.06 1.69
N ILE A 4 -8.88 -20.03 0.85
CA ILE A 4 -8.82 -19.17 -0.33
C ILE A 4 -9.52 -19.91 -1.47
N ILE A 5 -10.66 -19.39 -1.91
CA ILE A 5 -11.47 -19.95 -3.00
C ILE A 5 -11.47 -18.97 -4.17
N GLY A 6 -11.03 -19.42 -5.33
CA GLY A 6 -10.93 -18.63 -6.56
C GLY A 6 -9.53 -18.05 -6.77
N PRO A 7 -9.25 -17.52 -7.98
CA PRO A 7 -7.99 -16.84 -8.25
C PRO A 7 -7.88 -15.60 -7.39
N ALA A 8 -6.70 -15.37 -6.77
CA ALA A 8 -6.48 -14.22 -5.91
C ALA A 8 -5.02 -13.77 -5.86
N GLY A 9 -4.81 -12.46 -5.69
CA GLY A 9 -3.52 -11.91 -5.34
C GLY A 9 -3.27 -12.01 -3.82
N LEU A 10 -2.07 -12.40 -3.42
CA LEU A 10 -1.58 -12.30 -2.06
C LEU A 10 -0.95 -10.92 -1.90
N MET A 11 -1.61 -10.05 -1.15
CA MET A 11 -1.24 -8.64 -1.02
C MET A 11 -0.21 -8.43 0.09
N VAL A 12 0.92 -7.85 -0.28
CA VAL A 12 2.04 -7.52 0.60
C VAL A 12 2.33 -6.02 0.51
N HIS A 13 2.53 -5.37 1.65
CA HIS A 13 3.01 -3.98 1.72
C HIS A 13 4.45 -3.95 2.27
N GLY A 14 4.62 -3.64 3.55
CA GLY A 14 5.93 -3.61 4.17
C GLY A 14 6.47 -5.01 4.52
N ILE A 15 7.79 -5.18 4.40
CA ILE A 15 8.48 -6.39 4.83
C ILE A 15 9.59 -5.97 5.79
N HIS A 16 9.72 -6.63 6.94
CA HIS A 16 10.78 -6.36 7.91
C HIS A 16 11.64 -7.60 8.16
N LYS A 17 12.87 -7.39 8.63
CA LYS A 17 13.77 -8.48 9.03
C LYS A 17 13.18 -9.19 10.26
N ASN A 18 13.45 -10.49 10.39
CA ASN A 18 13.11 -11.22 11.61
C ASN A 18 13.72 -10.53 12.84
N ASN A 19 13.02 -10.57 13.95
CA ASN A 19 13.43 -9.95 15.23
C ASN A 19 13.58 -8.41 15.19
N GLN A 20 13.20 -7.76 14.09
CA GLN A 20 13.05 -6.32 14.06
C GLN A 20 11.60 -5.92 14.32
N LYS A 21 11.43 -4.78 14.97
CA LYS A 21 10.13 -4.16 15.14
C LYS A 21 9.48 -3.93 13.77
N PRO A 22 8.18 -4.24 13.60
CA PRO A 22 7.47 -3.95 12.35
C PRO A 22 7.58 -2.47 11.98
N LEU A 23 8.01 -2.17 10.76
CA LEU A 23 8.10 -0.79 10.25
C LEU A 23 6.73 -0.16 10.01
N SER A 24 5.68 -0.95 10.02
CA SER A 24 4.28 -0.50 9.97
C SER A 24 3.38 -1.65 10.41
N GLN A 25 2.15 -1.35 10.80
CA GLN A 25 1.13 -2.35 11.15
C GLN A 25 0.76 -3.29 9.98
N GLY A 26 0.99 -2.86 8.73
CA GLY A 26 0.81 -3.67 7.52
C GLY A 26 2.04 -4.51 7.13
N SER A 27 3.10 -4.50 7.94
CA SER A 27 4.37 -5.17 7.64
C SER A 27 4.36 -6.63 8.09
N ILE A 28 4.94 -7.51 7.26
CA ILE A 28 5.17 -8.94 7.56
C ILE A 28 6.66 -9.20 7.73
N SER A 29 7.04 -10.13 8.61
CA SER A 29 8.45 -10.54 8.69
C SER A 29 8.87 -11.34 7.45
N SER A 30 10.13 -11.20 7.03
CA SER A 30 10.68 -11.97 5.91
C SER A 30 10.54 -13.48 6.10
N LYS A 31 10.72 -13.98 7.33
CA LYS A 31 10.53 -15.41 7.68
C LYS A 31 9.06 -15.85 7.49
N ASN A 32 8.10 -15.03 7.93
CA ASN A 32 6.68 -15.39 7.79
C ASN A 32 6.23 -15.30 6.33
N LEU A 33 6.71 -14.30 5.58
CA LEU A 33 6.46 -14.22 4.14
C LEU A 33 6.95 -15.51 3.44
N GLU A 34 8.18 -15.93 3.74
CA GLU A 34 8.76 -17.13 3.15
C GLU A 34 7.98 -18.40 3.53
N LYS A 35 7.60 -18.56 4.81
CA LYS A 35 6.76 -19.68 5.25
C LYS A 35 5.45 -19.78 4.49
N ILE A 36 4.78 -18.66 4.25
CA ILE A 36 3.52 -18.63 3.49
C ILE A 36 3.77 -19.00 2.02
N ILE A 37 4.84 -18.48 1.42
CA ILE A 37 5.23 -18.81 0.05
C ILE A 37 5.47 -20.33 -0.08
N ILE A 38 6.26 -20.92 0.81
CA ILE A 38 6.52 -22.37 0.79
C ILE A 38 5.21 -23.16 0.89
N LYS A 39 4.34 -22.79 1.84
CA LYS A 39 3.06 -23.49 2.06
C LYS A 39 2.11 -23.41 0.86
N LEU A 40 2.13 -22.28 0.13
CA LEU A 40 1.25 -22.05 -1.00
C LEU A 40 1.93 -22.24 -2.36
N LYS A 41 3.18 -22.71 -2.40
CA LYS A 41 4.02 -22.73 -3.61
C LYS A 41 3.35 -23.41 -4.81
N LYS A 42 2.64 -24.53 -4.59
CA LYS A 42 1.93 -25.27 -5.66
C LYS A 42 0.77 -24.48 -6.30
N ARG A 43 0.32 -23.38 -5.67
CA ARG A 43 -0.77 -22.52 -6.14
C ARG A 43 -0.26 -21.19 -6.69
N ILE A 44 0.95 -20.77 -6.29
CA ILE A 44 1.52 -19.51 -6.72
C ILE A 44 2.09 -19.68 -8.12
N ILE A 45 1.55 -18.92 -9.08
CA ILE A 45 2.04 -18.82 -10.45
C ILE A 45 2.75 -17.49 -10.67
N ASN A 46 3.65 -17.45 -11.62
CA ASN A 46 4.39 -16.24 -11.99
C ASN A 46 3.47 -15.18 -12.60
N ALA A 47 3.87 -13.93 -12.51
CA ALA A 47 3.09 -12.81 -13.02
C ALA A 47 2.85 -12.89 -14.54
N ASP A 48 3.82 -13.40 -15.31
CA ASP A 48 3.67 -13.64 -16.76
C ASP A 48 2.57 -14.66 -17.02
N ASP A 49 2.65 -15.84 -16.39
CA ASP A 49 1.65 -16.91 -16.49
C ASP A 49 0.25 -16.41 -16.06
N TRP A 50 0.22 -15.55 -15.03
CA TRP A 50 -1.03 -14.94 -14.58
C TRP A 50 -1.65 -14.06 -15.66
N ILE A 51 -0.87 -13.16 -16.27
CA ILE A 51 -1.33 -12.25 -17.32
C ILE A 51 -1.82 -13.06 -18.53
N ASP A 52 -1.07 -14.06 -18.94
CA ASP A 52 -1.47 -14.96 -20.02
C ASP A 52 -2.80 -15.66 -19.74
N LYS A 53 -2.97 -16.19 -18.53
CA LYS A 53 -4.24 -16.80 -18.11
C LYS A 53 -5.40 -15.80 -18.05
N VAL A 54 -5.15 -14.54 -17.63
CA VAL A 54 -6.17 -13.47 -17.66
C VAL A 54 -6.60 -13.19 -19.10
N LYS A 55 -5.64 -12.97 -20.02
CA LYS A 55 -5.91 -12.73 -21.46
C LYS A 55 -6.71 -13.87 -22.08
N LYS A 56 -6.36 -15.10 -21.74
CA LYS A 56 -7.03 -16.32 -22.24
C LYS A 56 -8.32 -16.70 -21.46
N LYS A 57 -8.71 -15.92 -20.43
CA LYS A 57 -9.83 -16.21 -19.50
C LYS A 57 -9.72 -17.59 -18.83
N LYS A 58 -8.49 -18.04 -18.52
CA LYS A 58 -8.16 -19.39 -18.00
C LYS A 58 -7.64 -19.40 -16.57
N LEU A 59 -7.87 -18.32 -15.77
CA LEU A 59 -7.50 -18.35 -14.36
C LEU A 59 -8.28 -19.44 -13.61
N GLY A 60 -7.53 -20.32 -12.96
CA GLY A 60 -8.06 -21.43 -12.20
C GLY A 60 -8.45 -21.03 -10.77
N LYS A 61 -9.38 -21.79 -10.16
CA LYS A 61 -9.82 -21.58 -8.77
C LYS A 61 -8.71 -21.65 -7.72
N ASN A 62 -7.58 -22.23 -8.05
CA ASN A 62 -6.44 -22.38 -7.15
C ASN A 62 -5.27 -21.45 -7.48
N ASP A 63 -5.32 -20.69 -8.56
CA ASP A 63 -4.25 -19.81 -8.97
C ASP A 63 -4.09 -18.65 -7.98
N LEU A 64 -2.87 -18.46 -7.50
CA LEU A 64 -2.45 -17.35 -6.66
C LEU A 64 -1.29 -16.62 -7.30
N CYS A 65 -1.16 -15.32 -7.08
CA CYS A 65 0.02 -14.56 -7.41
C CYS A 65 0.45 -13.68 -6.24
N ILE A 66 1.70 -13.25 -6.22
CA ILE A 66 2.21 -12.30 -5.22
C ILE A 66 2.06 -10.89 -5.77
N THR A 67 1.51 -9.98 -4.95
CA THR A 67 1.38 -8.56 -5.29
C THR A 67 1.98 -7.70 -4.18
N LEU A 68 2.75 -6.66 -4.55
CA LEU A 68 3.40 -5.75 -3.62
C LEU A 68 2.98 -4.32 -3.96
N ASP A 69 2.39 -3.61 -2.99
CA ASP A 69 1.88 -2.24 -3.16
C ASP A 69 2.82 -1.20 -2.52
N ASP A 70 2.68 0.08 -2.91
CA ASP A 70 3.28 1.27 -2.28
C ASP A 70 4.77 1.48 -2.53
N ASN A 71 5.40 0.78 -3.48
CA ASN A 71 6.82 0.93 -3.87
C ASN A 71 7.79 1.10 -2.66
N LEU A 72 7.61 0.31 -1.61
CA LEU A 72 8.41 0.41 -0.38
C LEU A 72 9.79 -0.24 -0.53
N ARG A 73 10.82 0.46 -0.07
CA ARG A 73 12.22 -0.02 -0.08
C ARG A 73 12.42 -1.39 0.57
N SER A 74 11.62 -1.67 1.59
CA SER A 74 11.64 -2.95 2.30
C SER A 74 11.30 -4.15 1.39
N GLN A 75 10.54 -3.93 0.33
CA GLN A 75 10.19 -4.96 -0.66
C GLN A 75 11.43 -5.37 -1.47
N VAL A 76 12.27 -4.41 -1.86
CA VAL A 76 13.55 -4.70 -2.53
C VAL A 76 14.51 -5.39 -1.57
N LYS A 77 14.65 -4.85 -0.35
CA LYS A 77 15.63 -5.31 0.62
C LYS A 77 15.35 -6.72 1.14
N TYR A 78 14.09 -7.06 1.40
CA TYR A 78 13.71 -8.29 2.06
C TYR A 78 12.80 -9.19 1.22
N GLY A 79 12.00 -8.63 0.32
CA GLY A 79 11.06 -9.38 -0.53
C GLY A 79 11.73 -10.00 -1.75
N ILE A 80 12.46 -9.20 -2.53
CA ILE A 80 13.11 -9.71 -3.76
C ILE A 80 14.03 -10.92 -3.49
N PRO A 81 14.87 -10.95 -2.44
CA PRO A 81 15.68 -12.14 -2.16
C PRO A 81 14.83 -13.41 -1.98
N ILE A 82 13.69 -13.31 -1.30
CA ILE A 82 12.77 -14.44 -1.09
C ILE A 82 12.13 -14.85 -2.43
N LEU A 83 11.62 -13.88 -3.20
CA LEU A 83 11.01 -14.18 -4.50
C LEU A 83 12.01 -14.87 -5.45
N LYS A 84 13.27 -14.41 -5.49
CA LYS A 84 14.35 -15.03 -6.26
C LYS A 84 14.63 -16.46 -5.81
N LYS A 85 14.78 -16.68 -4.48
CA LYS A 85 15.03 -18.01 -3.90
C LYS A 85 13.98 -19.02 -4.31
N HIS A 86 12.73 -18.61 -4.46
CA HIS A 86 11.62 -19.48 -4.82
C HIS A 86 11.24 -19.43 -6.29
N ASN A 87 12.01 -18.71 -7.13
CA ASN A 87 11.77 -18.51 -8.55
C ASN A 87 10.36 -17.96 -8.86
N ILE A 88 9.94 -16.93 -8.11
CA ILE A 88 8.63 -16.28 -8.24
C ILE A 88 8.80 -14.90 -8.88
N LYS A 89 8.08 -14.67 -9.99
CA LYS A 89 7.86 -13.34 -10.55
C LYS A 89 6.55 -12.79 -10.00
N ALA A 90 6.59 -11.55 -9.47
CA ALA A 90 5.49 -10.93 -8.75
C ALA A 90 5.05 -9.62 -9.43
N PHE A 91 3.89 -9.11 -9.03
CA PHE A 91 3.42 -7.78 -9.40
C PHE A 91 3.88 -6.75 -8.37
N PHE A 92 4.37 -5.60 -8.84
CA PHE A 92 4.72 -4.44 -8.03
C PHE A 92 3.86 -3.26 -8.48
N PHE A 93 2.94 -2.81 -7.63
CA PHE A 93 2.08 -1.67 -7.92
C PHE A 93 2.64 -0.40 -7.30
N MET A 94 2.95 0.56 -8.17
CA MET A 94 3.72 1.74 -7.78
C MET A 94 2.98 3.03 -8.09
N TYR A 95 2.96 3.96 -7.13
CA TYR A 95 2.55 5.33 -7.35
C TYR A 95 3.78 6.22 -7.55
N THR A 96 3.70 7.21 -8.46
CA THR A 96 4.89 7.87 -8.98
C THR A 96 5.10 9.30 -8.54
N SER A 97 4.13 9.93 -7.85
CA SER A 97 4.24 11.30 -7.32
C SER A 97 5.41 11.49 -6.36
N VAL A 98 5.83 10.45 -5.66
CA VAL A 98 7.00 10.48 -4.75
C VAL A 98 8.29 10.87 -5.44
N TYR A 99 8.44 10.59 -6.74
CA TYR A 99 9.63 10.95 -7.52
C TYR A 99 9.63 12.42 -7.95
N GLU A 100 8.50 13.10 -7.81
CA GLU A 100 8.35 14.54 -7.99
C GLU A 100 8.25 15.29 -6.65
N LYS A 101 8.56 14.60 -5.54
CA LYS A 101 8.48 15.13 -4.16
C LYS A 101 7.06 15.62 -3.78
N LYS A 102 6.03 14.94 -4.29
CA LYS A 102 4.63 15.23 -3.99
C LYS A 102 4.00 14.10 -3.17
N ASN A 103 3.14 14.45 -2.22
CA ASN A 103 2.24 13.55 -1.45
C ASN A 103 2.89 12.34 -0.77
N TYR A 104 4.09 12.51 -0.20
CA TYR A 104 4.83 11.44 0.48
C TYR A 104 4.93 11.62 2.00
N GLU A 105 4.42 12.68 2.55
CA GLU A 105 4.68 13.07 3.94
C GLU A 105 4.12 12.07 4.94
N PHE A 106 3.02 11.38 4.64
CA PHE A 106 2.47 10.40 5.58
C PHE A 106 3.41 9.19 5.77
N GLU A 107 4.04 8.70 4.72
CA GLU A 107 5.03 7.61 4.83
C GLU A 107 6.30 8.09 5.56
N VAL A 108 6.69 9.35 5.37
CA VAL A 108 7.78 9.96 6.14
C VAL A 108 7.41 10.04 7.62
N PHE A 109 6.18 10.44 7.95
CA PHE A 109 5.68 10.47 9.32
C PHE A 109 5.63 9.06 9.93
N ARG A 110 5.18 8.06 9.15
CA ARG A 110 5.21 6.66 9.54
C ARG A 110 6.64 6.18 9.83
N TYR A 111 7.58 6.50 8.95
CA TYR A 111 9.00 6.20 9.15
C TYR A 111 9.53 6.87 10.42
N PHE A 112 9.20 8.14 10.64
CA PHE A 112 9.58 8.90 11.82
C PHE A 112 9.17 8.19 13.11
N TYR A 113 7.88 7.92 13.31
CA TYR A 113 7.43 7.33 14.56
C TYR A 113 7.91 5.88 14.76
N ASN A 114 8.07 5.12 13.69
CA ASN A 114 8.59 3.75 13.80
C ASN A 114 10.09 3.69 14.14
N THR A 115 10.85 4.73 13.83
CA THR A 115 12.29 4.78 14.09
C THR A 115 12.66 5.54 15.36
N ARG A 116 11.79 6.42 15.85
CA ARG A 116 12.06 7.29 17.01
C ARG A 116 11.42 6.81 18.32
N TYR A 117 10.42 5.95 18.26
CA TYR A 117 9.70 5.51 19.44
C TYR A 117 9.80 3.99 19.61
N SER A 118 9.78 3.54 20.89
CA SER A 118 9.85 2.12 21.25
C SER A 118 8.54 1.39 20.96
N SER A 119 7.39 2.07 21.05
CA SER A 119 6.07 1.53 20.74
C SER A 119 5.18 2.55 20.03
N PHE A 120 4.10 2.08 19.39
CA PHE A 120 3.11 2.98 18.79
C PHE A 120 2.38 3.77 19.88
N GLU A 121 2.11 3.16 21.01
CA GLU A 121 1.47 3.78 22.17
C GLU A 121 2.32 4.94 22.71
N SER A 122 3.64 4.73 22.88
CA SER A 122 4.57 5.79 23.30
C SER A 122 4.58 6.97 22.33
N PHE A 123 4.63 6.69 21.03
CA PHE A 123 4.51 7.71 20.00
C PHE A 123 3.16 8.44 20.10
N PHE A 124 2.04 7.69 20.18
CA PHE A 124 0.71 8.29 20.16
C PHE A 124 0.45 9.17 21.37
N ASN A 125 0.89 8.77 22.56
CA ASN A 125 0.79 9.58 23.79
C ASN A 125 1.53 10.91 23.63
N ASP A 126 2.76 10.89 23.10
CA ASP A 126 3.54 12.09 22.86
C ASP A 126 2.91 12.98 21.75
N PHE A 127 2.38 12.36 20.70
CA PHE A 127 1.68 13.09 19.64
C PHE A 127 0.35 13.69 20.15
N LEU A 128 -0.39 12.97 20.97
CA LEU A 128 -1.62 13.49 21.59
C LEU A 128 -1.31 14.65 22.53
N ASN A 129 -0.29 14.54 23.36
CA ASN A 129 0.21 15.65 24.19
C ASN A 129 0.58 16.88 23.34
N PHE A 130 1.26 16.69 22.22
CA PHE A 130 1.53 17.78 21.29
C PHE A 130 0.25 18.41 20.78
N LEU A 131 -0.74 17.61 20.34
CA LEU A 131 -2.03 18.11 19.83
C LEU A 131 -2.82 18.90 20.90
N MET A 132 -2.78 18.46 22.18
CA MET A 132 -3.44 19.15 23.31
C MET A 132 -2.83 20.52 23.60
N ASN A 133 -1.65 20.83 23.09
CA ASN A 133 -1.01 22.15 23.14
C ASN A 133 -1.15 22.94 21.83
N THR A 134 -2.13 22.61 21.00
CA THR A 134 -2.47 23.34 19.76
C THR A 134 -3.88 23.93 19.84
N ASN A 135 -4.25 24.74 18.86
CA ASN A 135 -5.61 25.30 18.71
C ASN A 135 -6.67 24.19 18.54
N TYR A 136 -6.29 22.95 18.35
CA TYR A 136 -7.20 21.82 18.14
C TYR A 136 -7.61 21.13 19.45
N LYS A 137 -7.08 21.55 20.62
CA LYS A 137 -7.40 20.99 21.95
C LYS A 137 -8.91 20.86 22.17
N ASN A 138 -9.67 21.93 21.95
CA ASN A 138 -11.12 21.93 22.19
C ASN A 138 -11.87 20.97 21.24
N ARG A 139 -11.41 20.84 19.98
CA ARG A 139 -11.98 19.90 19.01
C ARG A 139 -11.72 18.44 19.41
N ILE A 140 -10.55 18.15 19.96
CA ILE A 140 -10.18 16.82 20.45
C ILE A 140 -10.97 16.47 21.71
N ASN A 141 -11.13 17.41 22.66
CA ASN A 141 -11.87 17.19 23.89
C ASN A 141 -13.37 16.93 23.68
N ARG A 142 -13.92 17.39 22.55
CA ARG A 142 -15.33 17.15 22.16
C ARG A 142 -15.57 15.78 21.54
N ILE A 143 -14.53 14.96 21.34
CA ILE A 143 -14.70 13.63 20.74
C ILE A 143 -15.49 12.74 21.71
N ASN A 144 -16.60 12.21 21.24
CA ASN A 144 -17.39 11.27 22.00
C ASN A 144 -16.63 9.93 22.16
N LYS A 145 -16.41 9.50 23.40
CA LYS A 145 -15.70 8.26 23.73
C LYS A 145 -16.35 7.02 23.08
N ASN A 146 -17.68 6.98 22.97
CA ASN A 146 -18.38 5.87 22.34
C ASN A 146 -18.08 5.77 20.84
N ILE A 147 -17.88 6.91 20.16
CA ILE A 147 -17.47 6.91 18.76
C ILE A 147 -16.08 6.26 18.61
N LEU A 148 -15.14 6.60 19.49
CA LEU A 148 -13.80 6.01 19.48
C LEU A 148 -13.81 4.51 19.75
N LEU A 149 -14.62 4.05 20.71
CA LEU A 149 -14.74 2.63 21.05
C LEU A 149 -15.29 1.82 19.86
N ASN A 150 -16.25 2.38 19.12
CA ASN A 150 -16.88 1.73 17.98
C ASN A 150 -16.06 1.88 16.68
N TYR A 151 -15.19 2.89 16.61
CA TYR A 151 -14.40 3.15 15.42
C TYR A 151 -13.43 1.98 15.16
N LEU A 152 -13.52 1.41 13.95
CA LEU A 152 -12.73 0.24 13.55
C LEU A 152 -12.83 -0.98 14.50
N SER A 153 -13.91 -1.10 15.27
CA SER A 153 -14.12 -2.22 16.22
C SER A 153 -14.05 -3.60 15.57
N LYS A 154 -14.41 -3.71 14.28
CA LYS A 154 -14.32 -4.94 13.48
C LYS A 154 -12.86 -5.43 13.27
N TYR A 155 -11.87 -4.56 13.45
CA TYR A 155 -10.47 -4.86 13.23
C TYR A 155 -9.75 -5.09 14.56
N LYS A 156 -9.80 -6.32 15.05
CA LYS A 156 -9.25 -6.72 16.36
C LYS A 156 -7.72 -6.52 16.49
N PHE A 157 -7.01 -6.41 15.37
CA PHE A 157 -5.55 -6.24 15.35
C PHE A 157 -5.10 -4.78 15.57
N TYR A 158 -6.01 -3.80 15.58
CA TYR A 158 -5.67 -2.43 15.95
C TYR A 158 -5.80 -2.22 17.45
N SER A 159 -4.76 -1.66 18.09
CA SER A 159 -4.83 -1.20 19.47
C SER A 159 -5.77 0.02 19.59
N ASN A 160 -6.14 0.39 20.83
CA ASN A 160 -6.94 1.58 21.06
C ASN A 160 -6.22 2.87 20.62
N ALA A 161 -4.90 2.95 20.82
CA ALA A 161 -4.07 4.05 20.32
C ALA A 161 -4.11 4.14 18.79
N ASP A 162 -4.01 2.99 18.09
CA ASP A 162 -4.15 2.92 16.64
C ASP A 162 -5.49 3.42 16.13
N LYS A 163 -6.58 2.96 16.76
CA LYS A 163 -7.94 3.37 16.38
C LYS A 163 -8.13 4.86 16.58
N TYR A 164 -7.66 5.39 17.71
CA TYR A 164 -7.75 6.81 18.00
C TYR A 164 -6.94 7.65 17.01
N PHE A 165 -5.68 7.30 16.77
CA PHE A 165 -4.83 7.96 15.78
C PHE A 165 -5.47 7.97 14.38
N ARG A 166 -6.04 6.84 13.96
CA ARG A 166 -6.74 6.73 12.68
C ARG A 166 -8.00 7.57 12.65
N TYR A 167 -8.75 7.64 13.75
CA TYR A 167 -9.91 8.52 13.85
C TYR A 167 -9.51 9.99 13.68
N LEU A 168 -8.44 10.43 14.37
CA LEU A 168 -7.91 11.79 14.20
C LEU A 168 -7.56 12.07 12.74
N ARG A 169 -6.88 11.14 12.09
CA ARG A 169 -6.45 11.27 10.69
C ARG A 169 -7.58 11.23 9.67
N ASP A 170 -8.53 10.33 9.87
CA ASP A 170 -9.49 9.96 8.82
C ASP A 170 -10.83 10.67 8.97
N GLU A 171 -11.20 11.07 10.19
CA GLU A 171 -12.53 11.63 10.52
C GLU A 171 -12.45 13.03 11.12
N LEU A 172 -11.50 13.29 12.04
CA LEU A 172 -11.46 14.57 12.75
C LEU A 172 -10.81 15.67 11.95
N PHE A 173 -9.62 15.41 11.40
CA PHE A 173 -8.86 16.42 10.65
C PHE A 173 -9.02 16.29 9.14
N SER A 174 -9.05 17.41 8.45
CA SER A 174 -8.87 17.40 7.01
C SER A 174 -7.46 16.88 6.64
N PRO A 175 -7.23 16.34 5.44
CA PRO A 175 -5.91 15.89 5.02
C PRO A 175 -4.82 16.97 5.13
N SER A 176 -5.16 18.23 4.87
CA SER A 176 -4.24 19.37 4.97
C SER A 176 -3.90 19.72 6.41
N GLU A 177 -4.89 19.73 7.32
CA GLU A 177 -4.66 19.94 8.76
C GLU A 177 -3.79 18.83 9.33
N PHE A 178 -4.12 17.57 9.06
CA PHE A 178 -3.36 16.44 9.57
C PHE A 178 -1.90 16.45 9.08
N LYS A 179 -1.68 16.74 7.80
CA LYS A 179 -0.34 16.92 7.22
C LYS A 179 0.44 18.03 7.94
N LYS A 180 -0.19 19.20 8.16
CA LYS A 180 0.42 20.32 8.88
C LYS A 180 0.83 19.92 10.28
N LEU A 181 -0.05 19.24 11.02
CA LEU A 181 0.21 18.77 12.39
C LEU A 181 1.36 17.75 12.43
N CYS A 182 1.39 16.77 11.52
CA CYS A 182 2.49 15.82 11.42
C CYS A 182 3.84 16.53 11.17
N ASN A 183 3.87 17.51 10.26
CA ASN A 183 5.07 18.28 9.95
C ASN A 183 5.55 19.14 11.14
N GLN A 184 4.63 19.78 11.84
CA GLN A 184 4.93 20.56 13.05
C GLN A 184 5.49 19.67 14.16
N PHE A 185 4.89 18.49 14.36
CA PHE A 185 5.36 17.53 15.36
C PHE A 185 6.76 17.01 15.03
N MET A 186 7.00 16.60 13.77
CA MET A 186 8.33 16.18 13.33
C MET A 186 9.38 17.29 13.52
N LYS A 187 9.04 18.55 13.20
CA LYS A 187 9.91 19.70 13.41
C LYS A 187 10.20 19.91 14.90
N LYS A 188 9.20 19.83 15.77
CA LYS A 188 9.36 19.92 17.25
C LYS A 188 10.29 18.82 17.79
N LYS A 189 10.32 17.66 17.14
CA LYS A 189 11.20 16.52 17.48
C LYS A 189 12.52 16.53 16.70
N GLU A 190 12.90 17.66 16.10
CA GLU A 190 14.15 17.86 15.36
C GLU A 190 14.40 16.78 14.28
N PHE A 191 13.32 16.36 13.62
CA PHE A 191 13.41 15.36 12.56
C PHE A 191 13.45 16.04 11.19
N ASN A 192 14.55 15.88 10.47
CA ASN A 192 14.70 16.45 9.13
C ASN A 192 13.96 15.60 8.09
N TYR A 193 12.63 15.76 8.05
CA TYR A 193 11.72 15.01 7.16
C TYR A 193 11.88 15.34 5.66
N LYS A 194 12.60 16.40 5.31
CA LYS A 194 12.85 16.80 3.90
C LYS A 194 14.14 16.19 3.34
N SER A 195 14.89 15.43 4.13
CA SER A 195 16.15 14.85 3.72
C SER A 195 15.99 13.80 2.61
N SER A 196 16.79 13.92 1.55
CA SER A 196 16.86 12.92 0.48
C SER A 196 17.28 11.53 0.99
N LYS A 197 18.05 11.46 2.08
CA LYS A 197 18.43 10.20 2.75
C LYS A 197 17.22 9.46 3.30
N ILE A 198 16.18 10.18 3.79
CA ILE A 198 14.94 9.57 4.28
C ILE A 198 14.15 8.99 3.11
N PHE A 199 14.04 9.72 2.00
CA PHE A 199 13.41 9.22 0.79
C PHE A 199 13.98 7.86 0.39
N GLN A 200 15.30 7.74 0.28
CA GLN A 200 15.97 6.49 -0.09
C GLN A 200 15.78 5.35 0.91
N LYS A 201 15.43 5.64 2.16
CA LYS A 201 15.12 4.61 3.17
C LYS A 201 13.69 4.08 3.07
N ILE A 202 12.78 4.85 2.52
CA ILE A 202 11.35 4.52 2.47
C ILE A 202 10.97 3.92 1.12
N TRP A 203 11.35 4.56 0.01
CA TRP A 203 10.88 4.18 -1.33
C TRP A 203 11.96 3.51 -2.20
N ILE A 204 11.47 2.71 -3.11
CA ILE A 204 12.25 2.13 -4.21
C ILE A 204 12.67 3.27 -5.15
N THR A 205 13.93 3.31 -5.57
CA THR A 205 14.42 4.30 -6.53
C THR A 205 14.01 3.96 -7.97
N LYS A 206 13.95 4.93 -8.88
CA LYS A 206 13.67 4.68 -10.30
C LYS A 206 14.61 3.63 -10.90
N LYS A 207 15.91 3.64 -10.54
CA LYS A 207 16.89 2.63 -10.98
C LYS A 207 16.54 1.21 -10.50
N GLU A 208 16.00 1.10 -9.28
CA GLU A 208 15.57 -0.19 -8.74
C GLU A 208 14.26 -0.65 -9.36
N ILE A 209 13.33 0.25 -9.70
CA ILE A 209 12.12 -0.12 -10.45
C ILE A 209 12.51 -0.72 -11.81
N LYS A 210 13.46 -0.10 -12.52
CA LYS A 210 13.99 -0.65 -13.77
C LYS A 210 14.54 -2.06 -13.55
N LYS A 211 15.38 -2.26 -12.53
CA LYS A 211 15.92 -3.59 -12.18
C LYS A 211 14.84 -4.62 -11.83
N ILE A 212 13.77 -4.22 -11.10
CA ILE A 212 12.63 -5.08 -10.80
C ILE A 212 12.01 -5.59 -12.10
N SER A 213 11.75 -4.68 -13.04
CA SER A 213 11.22 -5.01 -14.37
C SER A 213 12.18 -5.91 -15.16
N ASP A 214 13.48 -5.59 -15.20
CA ASP A 214 14.49 -6.37 -15.90
C ASP A 214 14.66 -7.80 -15.35
N TYR A 215 14.33 -8.02 -14.08
CA TYR A 215 14.28 -9.35 -13.47
C TYR A 215 13.01 -10.12 -13.82
N GLY A 216 12.11 -9.58 -14.62
CA GLY A 216 10.86 -10.20 -15.06
C GLY A 216 9.73 -10.10 -14.02
N HIS A 217 9.82 -9.16 -13.06
CA HIS A 217 8.65 -8.81 -12.26
C HIS A 217 7.80 -7.79 -13.01
N HIS A 218 6.47 -7.86 -12.89
CA HIS A 218 5.57 -6.90 -13.50
C HIS A 218 5.42 -5.64 -12.66
N VAL A 219 5.62 -4.47 -13.27
CA VAL A 219 5.39 -3.17 -12.62
C VAL A 219 4.07 -2.61 -13.13
N GLY A 220 3.10 -2.47 -12.25
CA GLY A 220 1.74 -2.01 -12.53
C GLY A 220 1.38 -0.68 -11.87
N LEU A 221 0.20 -0.17 -12.20
CA LEU A 221 -0.30 1.12 -11.75
C LEU A 221 -0.84 1.06 -10.31
N HIS A 222 -0.54 2.12 -9.53
CA HIS A 222 -1.15 2.36 -8.22
C HIS A 222 -1.63 3.82 -8.07
N SER A 223 -2.14 4.40 -9.14
CA SER A 223 -2.40 5.82 -9.38
C SER A 223 -1.16 6.71 -9.23
N TYR A 224 -1.26 8.00 -9.59
CA TYR A 224 -0.14 8.92 -9.48
C TYR A 224 0.15 9.33 -8.03
N GLU A 225 -0.88 9.73 -7.29
CA GLU A 225 -0.75 10.30 -5.95
C GLU A 225 -1.18 9.37 -4.81
N HIS A 226 -1.51 8.11 -5.10
CA HIS A 226 -2.02 7.17 -4.10
C HIS A 226 -3.22 7.75 -3.31
N ASN A 227 -4.19 8.33 -4.02
CA ASN A 227 -5.27 9.07 -3.41
C ASN A 227 -6.36 8.15 -2.84
N LYS A 228 -6.74 8.37 -1.56
CA LYS A 228 -7.80 7.63 -0.86
C LYS A 228 -9.19 7.85 -1.47
N ASN A 229 -9.42 9.01 -2.10
CA ASN A 229 -10.75 9.44 -2.56
C ASN A 229 -10.86 9.53 -4.09
N ILE A 230 -10.15 8.67 -4.84
CA ILE A 230 -10.23 8.64 -6.32
C ILE A 230 -11.68 8.54 -6.79
N TYR A 231 -12.50 7.71 -6.13
CA TYR A 231 -13.91 7.50 -6.49
C TYR A 231 -14.79 8.77 -6.44
N LYS A 232 -14.35 9.81 -5.72
CA LYS A 232 -15.03 11.12 -5.63
C LYS A 232 -14.54 12.12 -6.67
N MET A 233 -13.44 11.83 -7.37
CA MET A 233 -12.87 12.74 -8.36
C MET A 233 -13.69 12.74 -9.64
N LYS A 234 -13.73 13.89 -10.33
CA LYS A 234 -14.25 13.99 -11.69
C LYS A 234 -13.41 13.11 -12.63
N TYR A 235 -14.02 12.61 -13.70
CA TYR A 235 -13.40 11.74 -14.70
C TYR A 235 -12.02 12.26 -15.16
N ILE A 236 -11.92 13.55 -15.50
CA ILE A 236 -10.66 14.15 -15.99
C ILE A 236 -9.53 14.06 -14.95
N ASN A 237 -9.83 14.22 -13.67
CA ASN A 237 -8.85 14.12 -12.60
C ASN A 237 -8.44 12.65 -12.36
N GLN A 238 -9.38 11.69 -12.44
CA GLN A 238 -9.06 10.26 -12.40
C GLN A 238 -8.21 9.87 -13.61
N MET A 239 -8.52 10.37 -14.81
CA MET A 239 -7.71 10.14 -16.01
C MET A 239 -6.28 10.66 -15.82
N HIS A 240 -6.11 11.85 -15.26
CA HIS A 240 -4.77 12.37 -14.93
C HIS A 240 -4.02 11.46 -13.97
N GLN A 241 -4.69 10.95 -12.91
CA GLN A 241 -4.07 10.07 -11.92
C GLN A 241 -3.54 8.76 -12.55
N TYR A 242 -4.31 8.13 -13.42
CA TYR A 242 -3.89 6.84 -14.03
C TYR A 242 -2.97 7.04 -15.24
N LYS A 243 -3.26 8.02 -16.11
CA LYS A 243 -2.43 8.29 -17.31
C LYS A 243 -1.02 8.76 -16.94
N LYS A 244 -0.90 9.71 -16.01
CA LYS A 244 0.41 10.17 -15.53
C LYS A 244 1.22 9.04 -14.90
N ASN A 245 0.58 8.21 -14.07
CA ASN A 245 1.24 7.04 -13.47
C ASN A 245 1.68 6.03 -14.55
N TYR A 246 0.83 5.77 -15.56
CA TYR A 246 1.15 4.91 -16.69
C TYR A 246 2.39 5.42 -17.45
N ASP A 247 2.41 6.69 -17.82
CA ASP A 247 3.50 7.28 -18.59
C ASP A 247 4.82 7.27 -17.80
N ASP A 248 4.76 7.57 -16.50
CA ASP A 248 5.93 7.52 -15.63
C ASP A 248 6.51 6.10 -15.53
N ILE A 249 5.67 5.09 -15.31
CA ILE A 249 6.13 3.69 -15.22
C ILE A 249 6.70 3.25 -16.56
N LYS A 250 6.02 3.52 -17.67
CA LYS A 250 6.52 3.22 -19.02
C LYS A 250 7.87 3.89 -19.28
N LYS A 251 8.02 5.17 -18.89
CA LYS A 251 9.29 5.89 -19.02
C LYS A 251 10.41 5.26 -18.18
N ILE A 252 10.11 4.77 -16.98
CA ILE A 252 11.12 4.18 -16.07
C ILE A 252 11.51 2.78 -16.53
N THR A 253 10.56 1.96 -16.92
CA THR A 253 10.80 0.53 -17.23
C THR A 253 11.09 0.26 -18.70
N GLY A 254 10.60 1.11 -19.60
CA GLY A 254 10.55 0.85 -21.05
C GLY A 254 9.39 -0.05 -21.48
N ILE A 255 8.59 -0.55 -20.53
CA ILE A 255 7.50 -1.51 -20.74
C ILE A 255 6.17 -0.85 -20.38
N SER A 256 5.14 -1.05 -21.23
CA SER A 256 3.79 -0.59 -20.95
C SER A 256 3.16 -1.41 -19.84
N PRO A 257 2.67 -0.78 -18.75
CA PRO A 257 1.95 -1.49 -17.69
C PRO A 257 0.68 -2.17 -18.22
N GLU A 258 0.44 -3.42 -17.81
CA GLU A 258 -0.75 -4.20 -18.20
C GLU A 258 -1.68 -4.51 -17.02
N SER A 259 -1.29 -4.13 -15.82
CA SER A 259 -2.06 -4.38 -14.59
C SER A 259 -2.09 -3.16 -13.68
N ALA A 260 -3.09 -3.12 -12.78
CA ALA A 260 -3.22 -2.08 -11.79
C ALA A 260 -3.71 -2.62 -10.43
N SER A 261 -3.55 -1.83 -9.41
CA SER A 261 -4.19 -2.02 -8.10
C SER A 261 -4.83 -0.71 -7.67
N TYR A 262 -6.06 -0.76 -7.15
CA TYR A 262 -6.73 0.42 -6.63
C TYR A 262 -6.19 0.82 -5.26
N PRO A 263 -5.62 2.05 -5.10
CA PRO A 263 -5.25 2.56 -3.78
C PRO A 263 -6.46 2.57 -2.85
N PHE A 264 -6.32 2.06 -1.63
CA PHE A 264 -7.40 1.96 -0.64
C PHE A 264 -8.69 1.30 -1.14
N ASN A 265 -8.63 0.53 -2.23
CA ASN A 265 -9.81 0.02 -2.94
C ASN A 265 -10.76 1.12 -3.43
N SER A 266 -10.25 2.32 -3.63
CA SER A 266 -10.99 3.53 -4.04
C SER A 266 -11.15 3.57 -5.56
N HIS A 267 -12.34 3.25 -6.04
CA HIS A 267 -12.65 3.23 -7.48
C HIS A 267 -14.16 3.39 -7.73
N ASN A 268 -14.51 3.75 -8.95
CA ASN A 268 -15.88 3.80 -9.46
C ASN A 268 -15.94 3.33 -10.93
N LYS A 269 -17.05 3.57 -11.63
CA LYS A 269 -17.22 3.23 -13.05
C LYS A 269 -16.20 3.93 -13.95
N ASP A 270 -15.89 5.19 -13.66
CA ASP A 270 -14.91 5.98 -14.42
C ASP A 270 -13.51 5.40 -14.30
N SER A 271 -13.10 5.00 -13.07
CA SER A 271 -11.81 4.36 -12.84
C SER A 271 -11.63 3.12 -13.73
N LYS A 272 -12.66 2.27 -13.80
CA LYS A 272 -12.64 1.06 -14.67
C LYS A 272 -12.53 1.41 -16.15
N LEU A 273 -13.32 2.39 -16.60
CA LEU A 273 -13.31 2.83 -17.99
C LEU A 273 -11.93 3.37 -18.39
N ILE A 274 -11.34 4.20 -17.53
CA ILE A 274 -10.02 4.78 -17.74
C ILE A 274 -8.95 3.69 -17.86
N LEU A 275 -8.94 2.75 -16.93
CA LEU A 275 -7.93 1.68 -16.95
C LEU A 275 -8.08 0.78 -18.19
N LYS A 276 -9.31 0.49 -18.63
CA LYS A 276 -9.54 -0.21 -19.92
C LYS A 276 -9.03 0.59 -21.11
N LYS A 277 -9.26 1.92 -21.16
CA LYS A 277 -8.73 2.80 -22.22
C LYS A 277 -7.19 2.84 -22.24
N LEU A 278 -6.55 2.62 -21.10
CA LEU A 278 -5.09 2.50 -20.99
C LEU A 278 -4.58 1.06 -21.28
N ASN A 279 -5.41 0.18 -21.81
CA ASN A 279 -5.10 -1.22 -22.12
C ASN A 279 -4.64 -2.03 -20.88
N ILE A 280 -5.17 -1.70 -19.70
CA ILE A 280 -4.95 -2.51 -18.51
C ILE A 280 -5.83 -3.76 -18.59
N ASN A 281 -5.22 -4.94 -18.54
CA ASN A 281 -5.89 -6.22 -18.71
C ASN A 281 -6.70 -6.63 -17.47
N HIS A 282 -6.21 -6.29 -16.29
CA HIS A 282 -6.87 -6.59 -15.02
C HIS A 282 -6.42 -5.66 -13.90
N VAL A 283 -7.27 -5.55 -12.88
CA VAL A 283 -7.05 -4.69 -11.73
C VAL A 283 -7.25 -5.48 -10.43
N PHE A 284 -6.36 -5.31 -9.50
CA PHE A 284 -6.47 -5.94 -8.19
C PHE A 284 -7.24 -5.06 -7.20
N LEU A 285 -8.20 -5.70 -6.50
CA LEU A 285 -8.93 -5.12 -5.38
C LEU A 285 -8.14 -5.29 -4.07
N ALA A 286 -8.28 -4.39 -3.11
CA ALA A 286 -7.66 -4.54 -1.78
C ALA A 286 -8.56 -5.31 -0.79
N ARG A 287 -9.41 -6.20 -1.27
CA ARG A 287 -10.33 -7.00 -0.45
C ARG A 287 -10.57 -8.38 -1.06
N TYR A 288 -10.88 -9.33 -0.20
CA TYR A 288 -11.29 -10.67 -0.59
C TYR A 288 -12.82 -10.79 -0.49
N LYS A 289 -13.48 -11.01 -1.63
CA LYS A 289 -14.88 -11.39 -1.72
C LYS A 289 -14.99 -12.75 -2.40
N ILE A 290 -15.84 -13.62 -1.89
CA ILE A 290 -15.98 -15.01 -2.35
C ILE A 290 -16.40 -15.13 -3.82
N LEU A 291 -17.00 -14.09 -4.40
CA LEU A 291 -17.45 -14.09 -5.79
C LEU A 291 -17.10 -12.78 -6.49
N VAL A 292 -16.08 -12.80 -7.34
CA VAL A 292 -15.90 -11.82 -8.42
C VAL A 292 -16.21 -12.52 -9.74
N LYS A 293 -17.31 -12.11 -10.38
CA LYS A 293 -17.80 -12.71 -11.62
C LYS A 293 -17.09 -12.20 -12.89
N ASN A 294 -16.09 -11.32 -12.79
CA ASN A 294 -15.42 -10.79 -13.96
C ASN A 294 -13.90 -10.93 -13.86
N ASN A 295 -13.26 -11.16 -15.01
CA ASN A 295 -11.81 -11.34 -15.11
C ASN A 295 -11.04 -10.02 -15.04
N PHE A 296 -11.70 -8.86 -14.99
CA PHE A 296 -11.07 -7.56 -14.95
C PHE A 296 -10.72 -7.13 -13.51
N GLU A 297 -11.58 -7.41 -12.54
CA GLU A 297 -11.33 -7.10 -11.12
C GLU A 297 -11.03 -8.39 -10.37
N ILE A 298 -9.83 -8.48 -9.83
CA ILE A 298 -9.31 -9.65 -9.14
C ILE A 298 -9.24 -9.38 -7.63
N ASN A 299 -9.75 -10.29 -6.84
CA ASN A 299 -9.65 -10.24 -5.39
C ASN A 299 -8.21 -10.37 -4.91
N ARG A 300 -7.94 -9.74 -3.77
CA ARG A 300 -6.71 -9.99 -3.02
C ARG A 300 -7.01 -10.32 -1.57
N LEU A 301 -6.10 -11.07 -0.98
CA LEU A 301 -6.08 -11.37 0.45
C LEU A 301 -4.82 -10.72 1.03
N ASP A 302 -4.98 -9.97 2.12
CA ASP A 302 -3.82 -9.49 2.87
C ASP A 302 -3.08 -10.71 3.42
N ILE A 303 -1.80 -10.81 3.12
CA ILE A 303 -0.98 -11.96 3.49
C ILE A 303 -0.93 -12.18 5.01
N LYS A 304 -1.21 -11.16 5.80
CA LYS A 304 -1.30 -11.23 7.27
C LYS A 304 -2.56 -11.92 7.78
N GLU A 305 -3.55 -12.13 6.93
CA GLU A 305 -4.77 -12.86 7.27
C GLU A 305 -4.62 -14.39 7.13
N LEU A 306 -3.46 -14.83 6.64
CA LEU A 306 -3.05 -16.23 6.49
C LEU A 306 -2.26 -16.75 7.68
#